data_f3b35cfd339c050573cff48fe3d85708
#
_entry.id   f3b35cfd339c050573cff48fe3d85708
#
_cell.length_a   1.000
_cell.length_b   1.000
_cell.length_c   1.000
_cell.angle_alpha   90.00
_cell.angle_beta   90.00
_cell.angle_gamma   90.00
#
_symmetry.space_group_name_H-M   'P 1'
#
loop_
_entity.id
_entity.type
_entity.pdbx_description
1 polymer ?
#
loop_
_entity_poly.entity_id
_entity_poly.type
_entity_poly.pdbx_seq_one_letter_code
_entity_poly.pdbx_strand_id
1 'polypeptide(L)'
;MYTQNEVFEPVEVVAHFHNLKIDILRFKWKNDIFKVNEILNIWKIPFGESFNTHFIAVCKDSDMICELSFNHTDMKWELIQYDTLC
;
A
#
# COMPACT_ATOMS: atom_id res chain seq x y z
N MET A 1 -18.15 13.91 -6.81
CA MET A 1 -16.90 14.17 -6.04
C MET A 1 -16.64 13.00 -5.10
N TYR A 2 -15.47 12.44 -5.16
CA TYR A 2 -15.11 11.36 -4.24
C TYR A 2 -14.32 11.93 -3.07
N THR A 3 -14.33 11.19 -1.97
CA THR A 3 -13.64 11.58 -0.76
C THR A 3 -12.47 10.64 -0.52
N GLN A 4 -11.28 11.21 -0.42
CA GLN A 4 -10.10 10.46 -0.05
C GLN A 4 -9.94 10.50 1.46
N ASN A 5 -9.59 9.35 2.04
CA ASN A 5 -9.37 9.25 3.46
C ASN A 5 -7.88 9.09 3.72
N GLU A 6 -7.24 10.16 4.18
CA GLU A 6 -5.83 10.13 4.52
C GLU A 6 -5.65 9.48 5.88
N VAL A 7 -4.73 8.55 5.98
CA VAL A 7 -4.58 7.71 7.17
C VAL A 7 -3.20 7.85 7.79
N PHE A 8 -2.14 7.65 7.01
CA PHE A 8 -0.75 7.69 7.46
C PHE A 8 -0.51 6.80 8.69
N GLU A 9 -1.01 5.57 8.64
CA GLU A 9 -0.84 4.62 9.73
C GLU A 9 -0.04 3.40 9.31
N PRO A 10 0.75 2.83 10.23
CA PRO A 10 1.51 1.62 9.92
C PRO A 10 0.58 0.44 9.71
N VAL A 11 0.95 -0.44 8.79
CA VAL A 11 0.21 -1.67 8.51
C VAL A 11 1.19 -2.83 8.41
N GLU A 12 0.65 -4.04 8.57
CA GLU A 12 1.42 -5.25 8.35
C GLU A 12 1.10 -5.78 6.96
N VAL A 13 2.13 -6.04 6.17
CA VAL A 13 1.98 -6.45 4.79
C VAL A 13 2.61 -7.81 4.57
N VAL A 14 1.91 -8.68 3.85
CA VAL A 14 2.49 -9.91 3.33
C VAL A 14 2.80 -9.64 1.87
N ALA A 15 4.07 -9.67 1.54
CA ALA A 15 4.53 -9.39 0.19
C ALA A 15 5.56 -10.43 -0.22
N HIS A 16 5.65 -10.65 -1.52
CA HIS A 16 6.64 -11.54 -2.10
C HIS A 16 7.67 -10.72 -2.84
N PHE A 17 8.91 -10.81 -2.39
CA PHE A 17 10.05 -10.10 -3.00
C PHE A 17 10.79 -11.06 -3.89
N HIS A 18 10.86 -10.78 -5.19
CA HIS A 18 11.60 -11.63 -6.11
C HIS A 18 12.04 -10.81 -7.33
N ASN A 19 13.22 -11.13 -7.82
CA ASN A 19 13.75 -10.49 -9.04
C ASN A 19 13.57 -8.99 -9.08
N LEU A 20 13.87 -8.31 -7.97
CA LEU A 20 13.74 -6.86 -7.82
C LEU A 20 12.29 -6.36 -7.89
N LYS A 21 11.34 -7.26 -7.73
CA LYS A 21 9.91 -6.91 -7.70
C LYS A 21 9.33 -7.16 -6.33
N ILE A 22 8.31 -6.38 -6.00
CA ILE A 22 7.54 -6.55 -4.78
C ILE A 22 6.10 -6.82 -5.17
N ASP A 23 5.60 -8.01 -4.85
CA ASP A 23 4.20 -8.36 -5.08
C ASP A 23 3.48 -8.34 -3.74
N ILE A 24 2.55 -7.42 -3.59
CA ILE A 24 1.77 -7.30 -2.36
C ILE A 24 0.60 -8.26 -2.42
N LEU A 25 0.52 -9.17 -1.47
CA LEU A 25 -0.54 -10.18 -1.44
C LEU A 25 -1.73 -9.73 -0.61
N ARG A 26 -1.46 -9.18 0.57
CA ARG A 26 -2.49 -8.69 1.47
C ARG A 26 -1.85 -7.82 2.55
N PHE A 27 -2.67 -7.03 3.23
CA PHE A 27 -2.20 -6.26 4.36
C PHE A 27 -3.24 -6.26 5.47
N LYS A 28 -2.78 -5.99 6.70
CA LYS A 28 -3.63 -5.95 7.87
C LYS A 28 -3.64 -4.53 8.42
N TRP A 29 -4.82 -3.98 8.59
CA TRP A 29 -5.03 -2.65 9.13
C TRP A 29 -6.22 -2.68 10.08
N LYS A 30 -6.02 -2.21 11.33
CA LYS A 30 -7.07 -2.18 12.36
C LYS A 30 -7.72 -3.55 12.56
N ASN A 31 -6.89 -4.61 12.61
CA ASN A 31 -7.34 -5.98 12.79
C ASN A 31 -8.14 -6.58 11.64
N ASP A 32 -8.28 -5.84 10.53
CA ASP A 32 -8.91 -6.35 9.33
C ASP A 32 -7.86 -6.68 8.28
N ILE A 33 -8.08 -7.77 7.57
CA ILE A 33 -7.17 -8.21 6.52
C ILE A 33 -7.77 -7.85 5.17
N PHE A 34 -6.97 -7.19 4.34
CA PHE A 34 -7.38 -6.74 3.01
C PHE A 34 -6.54 -7.47 1.97
N LYS A 35 -7.20 -8.28 1.16
CA LYS A 35 -6.53 -8.98 0.06
C LYS A 35 -6.33 -8.03 -1.11
N VAL A 36 -5.10 -7.98 -1.62
CA VAL A 36 -4.78 -7.13 -2.76
C VAL A 36 -4.96 -7.94 -4.04
N ASN A 37 -5.82 -7.47 -4.92
CA ASN A 37 -6.13 -8.14 -6.18
C ASN A 37 -5.26 -7.63 -7.32
N GLU A 38 -4.90 -6.34 -7.27
CA GLU A 38 -4.22 -5.69 -8.39
C GLU A 38 -3.43 -4.49 -7.92
N ILE A 39 -2.27 -4.25 -8.53
CA ILE A 39 -1.49 -3.04 -8.31
C ILE A 39 -1.61 -2.21 -9.59
N LEU A 40 -2.17 -1.02 -9.48
CA LEU A 40 -2.39 -0.14 -10.62
C LEU A 40 -1.19 0.72 -10.96
N ASN A 41 -0.42 1.10 -9.95
CA ASN A 41 0.71 1.99 -10.15
C ASN A 41 1.75 1.79 -9.07
N ILE A 42 3.00 2.05 -9.43
CA ILE A 42 4.14 1.96 -8.50
C ILE A 42 5.06 3.13 -8.83
N TRP A 43 5.46 3.89 -7.80
CA TRP A 43 6.43 4.97 -8.02
C TRP A 43 7.29 5.15 -6.77
N LYS A 44 8.38 5.88 -6.91
CA LYS A 44 9.32 6.14 -5.84
C LYS A 44 9.33 7.61 -5.49
N ILE A 45 9.35 7.90 -4.19
CA ILE A 45 9.45 9.26 -3.68
C ILE A 45 10.72 9.36 -2.87
N PRO A 46 11.62 10.33 -3.16
CA PRO A 46 12.83 10.52 -2.36
C PRO A 46 12.51 10.80 -0.91
N PHE A 47 13.28 10.24 -0.01
CA PHE A 47 13.11 10.44 1.43
C PHE A 47 14.48 10.45 2.08
N GLY A 48 15.02 11.66 2.33
CA GLY A 48 16.38 11.81 2.83
C GLY A 48 17.39 11.28 1.82
N GLU A 49 18.24 10.37 2.26
CA GLU A 49 19.24 9.73 1.40
C GLU A 49 18.73 8.43 0.77
N SER A 50 17.46 8.11 1.02
CA SER A 50 16.83 6.90 0.52
C SER A 50 15.57 7.29 -0.25
N PHE A 51 14.65 6.35 -0.37
CA PHE A 51 13.36 6.60 -1.00
C PHE A 51 12.32 5.63 -0.48
N ASN A 52 11.05 6.02 -0.66
CA ASN A 52 9.92 5.16 -0.36
C ASN A 52 9.31 4.72 -1.69
N THR A 53 8.85 3.47 -1.75
CA THR A 53 8.10 2.99 -2.91
C THR A 53 6.63 3.04 -2.57
N HIS A 54 5.85 3.69 -3.41
CA HIS A 54 4.41 3.82 -3.23
C HIS A 54 3.67 2.93 -4.23
N PHE A 55 2.57 2.37 -3.76
CA PHE A 55 1.76 1.44 -4.56
C PHE A 55 0.30 1.86 -4.50
N ILE A 56 -0.37 1.85 -5.65
CA ILE A 56 -1.83 1.94 -5.66
C ILE A 56 -2.37 0.54 -5.78
N ALA A 57 -3.06 0.08 -4.74
CA ALA A 57 -3.56 -1.28 -4.62
C ALA A 57 -5.09 -1.32 -4.68
N VAL A 58 -5.62 -2.31 -5.37
CA VAL A 58 -7.06 -2.54 -5.45
C VAL A 58 -7.41 -3.77 -4.64
N CYS A 59 -8.36 -3.60 -3.72
CA CYS A 59 -8.88 -4.67 -2.86
C CYS A 59 -10.35 -4.87 -3.20
N LYS A 60 -10.62 -5.74 -4.17
CA LYS A 60 -12.00 -5.90 -4.69
C LYS A 60 -12.98 -6.43 -3.66
N ASP A 61 -12.53 -7.36 -2.82
CA ASP A 61 -13.41 -7.94 -1.81
C ASP A 61 -13.83 -6.92 -0.75
N SER A 62 -13.04 -5.88 -0.58
CA SER A 62 -13.33 -4.81 0.37
C SER A 62 -13.83 -3.54 -0.31
N ASP A 63 -14.01 -3.59 -1.63
CA ASP A 63 -14.49 -2.46 -2.43
C ASP A 63 -13.63 -1.22 -2.18
N MET A 64 -12.32 -1.39 -2.18
CA MET A 64 -11.40 -0.34 -1.77
C MET A 64 -10.22 -0.21 -2.72
N ILE A 65 -9.79 1.04 -2.91
CA ILE A 65 -8.54 1.36 -3.57
C ILE A 65 -7.71 2.15 -2.56
N CYS A 66 -6.43 1.84 -2.46
CA CYS A 66 -5.60 2.47 -1.43
C CYS A 66 -4.18 2.69 -1.91
N GLU A 67 -3.50 3.57 -1.20
CA GLU A 67 -2.09 3.84 -1.43
C GLU A 67 -1.28 3.30 -0.26
N LEU A 68 -0.31 2.42 -0.55
CA LEU A 68 0.59 1.86 0.43
C LEU A 68 2.00 2.37 0.16
N SER A 69 2.76 2.59 1.21
CA SER A 69 4.14 3.06 1.12
C SER A 69 5.07 2.08 1.83
N PHE A 70 6.19 1.79 1.19
CA PHE A 70 7.23 0.95 1.77
C PHE A 70 8.50 1.78 1.92
N ASN A 71 8.98 1.91 3.17
CA ASN A 71 10.22 2.62 3.47
C ASN A 71 11.37 1.63 3.42
N HIS A 72 12.29 1.82 2.48
CA HIS A 72 13.41 0.88 2.26
C HIS A 72 14.46 0.93 3.37
N THR A 73 14.56 2.02 4.09
CA THR A 73 15.51 2.15 5.19
C THR A 73 15.05 1.41 6.43
N ASP A 74 13.79 1.64 6.81
CA ASP A 74 13.21 1.05 8.02
C ASP A 74 12.53 -0.28 7.76
N MET A 75 12.30 -0.63 6.50
CA MET A 75 11.58 -1.83 6.09
C MET A 75 10.15 -1.84 6.65
N LYS A 76 9.52 -0.66 6.67
CA LYS A 76 8.19 -0.48 7.23
C LYS A 76 7.17 -0.14 6.16
N TRP A 77 5.96 -0.62 6.37
CA TRP A 77 4.82 -0.34 5.50
C TRP A 77 3.85 0.60 6.18
N GLU A 78 3.25 1.47 5.38
CA GLU A 78 2.28 2.44 5.87
C GLU A 78 1.12 2.57 4.90
N LEU A 79 -0.10 2.64 5.43
CA LEU A 79 -1.27 2.96 4.62
C LEU A 79 -1.39 4.47 4.58
N ILE A 80 -1.26 5.05 3.40
CA ILE A 80 -1.26 6.50 3.23
C ILE A 80 -2.68 7.03 3.14
N GLN A 81 -3.48 6.44 2.26
CA GLN A 81 -4.85 6.88 2.05
C GLN A 81 -5.65 5.78 1.37
N TYR A 82 -6.97 5.88 1.43
CA TYR A 82 -7.84 4.93 0.77
C TYR A 82 -9.13 5.61 0.33
N ASP A 83 -9.84 4.93 -0.57
CA ASP A 83 -11.13 5.38 -1.05
C ASP A 83 -11.93 4.15 -1.47
N THR A 84 -13.22 4.32 -1.69
CA THR A 84 -14.05 3.22 -2.20
C THR A 84 -13.90 3.12 -3.70
N LEU A 85 -14.11 1.91 -4.23
CA LEU A 85 -13.99 1.68 -5.65
C LEU A 85 -15.18 2.21 -6.45
N CYS A 86 -16.33 2.34 -5.80
CA CYS A 86 -17.53 2.82 -6.50
C CYS A 86 -17.78 4.26 -6.27
#